data_c20720c908226027b662af688478e311
#
_entry.id   c20720c908226027b662af688478e311
#
_cell.length_a   1.000
_cell.length_b   1.000
_cell.length_c   1.000
_cell.angle_alpha   90.00
_cell.angle_beta   90.00
_cell.angle_gamma   90.00
#
_symmetry.space_group_name_H-M   'P 1'
#
loop_
_entity.id
_entity.type
_entity.pdbx_description
1 polymer ?
#
loop_
_entity_poly.entity_id
_entity_poly.type
_entity_poly.pdbx_seq_one_letter_code
_entity_poly.pdbx_strand_id
1 'polypeptide(L)'
;MSALTPGQRSAAAIAAATAINLPFGTIYAFSVFLKPMESMLGISRADMTLIFGLAACSLTAGMNLAPFLFRRLSPFTLIAMAGAFSAVGLALTARASGLFELMVGYGLLFGLGGGVAFIVVQQGVNQTVQTKTGLVNGYVIGLYPLGAMIGAPLFGWAIVAYGLRPTLAGLAATVLGASLLSAALLRLADIRMQDSTPGVAVDDNPRWAIFARLFSVFFLAAAAGLTVMSQAAGIVQAYGGQTMLALGATTFITGAIAAARIGGGWMVDRFAVPRVAVFAHLFSLAGAILLSVWPGPWVAIPALTMIGMGYGFISGTTAGAIAQYWHKNSFGRVASQLYIAWCIAAVSLPVLAGWLYDRTQGYGTAVLIAAAGNVLGVIIAWGLPDGRGRAASRA
;
A
#
# COMPACT_ATOMS: atom_id res chain seq x y z
N MET A 1 12.47 -30.81 16.64
CA MET A 1 11.58 -30.44 15.53
C MET A 1 12.40 -30.52 14.25
N SER A 2 11.95 -31.30 13.26
CA SER A 2 12.63 -31.39 11.94
C SER A 2 12.67 -29.99 11.32
N ALA A 3 13.82 -29.62 10.77
CA ALA A 3 13.96 -28.33 10.08
C ALA A 3 13.02 -28.29 8.88
N LEU A 4 12.30 -27.18 8.70
CA LEU A 4 11.41 -26.98 7.56
C LEU A 4 12.22 -27.00 6.25
N THR A 5 11.64 -27.59 5.21
CA THR A 5 12.19 -27.49 3.85
C THR A 5 12.15 -26.04 3.35
N PRO A 6 13.00 -25.66 2.36
CA PRO A 6 12.98 -24.32 1.78
C PRO A 6 11.59 -23.88 1.29
N GLY A 7 10.82 -24.79 0.68
CA GLY A 7 9.45 -24.51 0.25
C GLY A 7 8.49 -24.26 1.41
N GLN A 8 8.59 -25.02 2.50
CA GLN A 8 7.78 -24.82 3.70
C GLN A 8 8.12 -23.51 4.41
N ARG A 9 9.40 -23.10 4.42
CA ARG A 9 9.81 -21.79 4.96
C ARG A 9 9.20 -20.64 4.16
N SER A 10 9.24 -20.72 2.83
CA SER A 10 8.59 -19.73 1.95
C SER A 10 7.08 -19.69 2.16
N ALA A 11 6.42 -20.84 2.25
CA ALA A 11 4.98 -20.91 2.51
C ALA A 11 4.62 -20.29 3.86
N ALA A 12 5.38 -20.55 4.92
CA ALA A 12 5.16 -19.97 6.24
C ALA A 12 5.37 -18.43 6.23
N ALA A 13 6.38 -17.93 5.51
CA ALA A 13 6.61 -16.49 5.37
C ALA A 13 5.46 -15.79 4.59
N ILE A 14 4.97 -16.41 3.51
CA ILE A 14 3.83 -15.89 2.75
C ILE A 14 2.55 -15.93 3.61
N ALA A 15 2.32 -17.02 4.36
CA ALA A 15 1.19 -17.11 5.28
C ALA A 15 1.26 -16.04 6.39
N ALA A 16 2.46 -15.76 6.93
CA ALA A 16 2.68 -14.70 7.89
C ALA A 16 2.32 -13.32 7.31
N ALA A 17 2.75 -13.04 6.08
CA ALA A 17 2.41 -11.81 5.38
C ALA A 17 0.90 -11.70 5.11
N THR A 18 0.25 -12.80 4.73
CA THR A 18 -1.20 -12.84 4.51
C THR A 18 -1.97 -12.55 5.80
N ALA A 19 -1.61 -13.24 6.89
CA ALA A 19 -2.27 -13.09 8.18
C ALA A 19 -2.27 -11.64 8.68
N ILE A 20 -1.15 -10.93 8.52
CA ILE A 20 -1.01 -9.58 9.07
C ILE A 20 -1.43 -8.46 8.11
N ASN A 21 -1.15 -8.59 6.80
CA ASN A 21 -1.41 -7.52 5.85
C ASN A 21 -2.91 -7.34 5.55
N LEU A 22 -3.74 -8.38 5.65
CA LEU A 22 -5.19 -8.25 5.46
C LEU A 22 -5.81 -7.33 6.52
N PRO A 23 -5.64 -7.55 7.85
CA PRO A 23 -6.19 -6.64 8.86
C PRO A 23 -5.57 -5.24 8.81
N PHE A 24 -4.26 -5.12 8.57
CA PHE A 24 -3.63 -3.80 8.44
C PHE A 24 -4.06 -3.06 7.16
N GLY A 25 -4.39 -3.78 6.09
CA GLY A 25 -4.91 -3.21 4.86
C GLY A 25 -6.24 -2.48 5.03
N THR A 26 -6.96 -2.76 6.12
CA THR A 26 -8.20 -2.05 6.48
C THR A 26 -8.00 -0.55 6.74
N ILE A 27 -6.76 -0.06 6.85
CA ILE A 27 -6.44 1.38 6.87
C ILE A 27 -7.04 2.10 5.64
N TYR A 28 -7.13 1.43 4.50
CA TYR A 28 -7.77 1.98 3.30
C TYR A 28 -9.31 1.96 3.37
N ALA A 29 -9.90 1.25 4.34
CA ALA A 29 -11.33 1.27 4.62
C ALA A 29 -11.73 2.36 5.64
N PHE A 30 -10.84 3.28 5.99
CA PHE A 30 -11.07 4.35 6.97
C PHE A 30 -12.33 5.19 6.67
N SER A 31 -12.67 5.36 5.40
CA SER A 31 -13.88 6.09 4.99
C SER A 31 -15.18 5.54 5.59
N VAL A 32 -15.23 4.27 5.94
CA VAL A 32 -16.41 3.64 6.58
C VAL A 32 -16.64 4.19 8.00
N PHE A 33 -15.57 4.59 8.68
CA PHE A 33 -15.62 5.11 10.04
C PHE A 33 -15.89 6.62 10.10
N LEU A 34 -15.77 7.37 8.98
CA LEU A 34 -15.85 8.82 8.94
C LEU A 34 -17.15 9.34 9.57
N LYS A 35 -18.30 9.03 8.94
CA LYS A 35 -19.62 9.52 9.43
C LYS A 35 -19.95 9.07 10.86
N PRO A 36 -19.75 7.78 11.21
CA PRO A 36 -19.96 7.34 12.59
C PRO A 36 -19.12 8.08 13.62
N MET A 37 -17.83 8.35 13.32
CA MET A 37 -16.94 9.09 14.21
C MET A 37 -17.32 10.58 14.31
N GLU A 38 -17.60 11.24 13.18
CA GLU A 38 -18.09 12.62 13.13
C GLU A 38 -19.33 12.81 13.99
N SER A 39 -20.32 11.92 13.83
CA SER A 39 -21.56 11.97 14.58
C SER A 39 -21.38 11.69 16.07
N MET A 40 -20.47 10.79 16.44
CA MET A 40 -20.24 10.38 17.83
C MET A 40 -19.43 11.41 18.61
N LEU A 41 -18.45 12.07 17.97
CA LEU A 41 -17.45 12.90 18.64
C LEU A 41 -17.62 14.40 18.35
N GLY A 42 -18.50 14.79 17.43
CA GLY A 42 -18.71 16.17 17.03
C GLY A 42 -17.51 16.82 16.33
N ILE A 43 -16.64 16.00 15.72
CA ILE A 43 -15.43 16.45 15.00
C ILE A 43 -15.70 16.70 13.52
N SER A 44 -14.91 17.58 12.91
CA SER A 44 -15.10 17.95 11.52
C SER A 44 -14.56 16.91 10.53
N ARG A 45 -15.03 16.97 9.28
CA ARG A 45 -14.48 16.17 8.17
C ARG A 45 -13.00 16.48 7.93
N ALA A 46 -12.59 17.73 8.13
CA ALA A 46 -11.19 18.14 8.01
C ALA A 46 -10.30 17.44 9.05
N ASP A 47 -10.76 17.36 10.30
CA ASP A 47 -10.05 16.63 11.36
C ASP A 47 -9.91 15.14 11.04
N MET A 48 -10.98 14.53 10.51
CA MET A 48 -10.92 13.12 10.09
C MET A 48 -9.91 12.89 8.96
N THR A 49 -9.82 13.81 8.01
CA THR A 49 -8.82 13.77 6.93
C THR A 49 -7.40 13.90 7.48
N LEU A 50 -7.21 14.76 8.49
CA LEU A 50 -5.94 14.92 9.20
C LEU A 50 -5.51 13.61 9.90
N ILE A 51 -6.44 12.92 10.56
CA ILE A 51 -6.18 11.62 11.21
C ILE A 51 -5.69 10.58 10.18
N PHE A 52 -6.36 10.49 9.02
CA PHE A 52 -5.93 9.58 7.96
C PHE A 52 -4.57 9.95 7.38
N GLY A 53 -4.32 11.24 7.16
CA GLY A 53 -3.02 11.75 6.73
C GLY A 53 -1.90 11.40 7.73
N LEU A 54 -2.17 11.59 9.02
CA LEU A 54 -1.24 11.22 10.10
C LEU A 54 -1.00 9.70 10.11
N ALA A 55 -2.03 8.88 9.91
CA ALA A 55 -1.89 7.43 9.82
C ALA A 55 -0.99 7.00 8.65
N ALA A 56 -1.13 7.63 7.47
CA ALA A 56 -0.29 7.39 6.31
C ALA A 56 1.19 7.80 6.55
N CYS A 57 1.41 8.96 7.18
CA CYS A 57 2.74 9.42 7.55
C CYS A 57 3.38 8.50 8.60
N SER A 58 2.63 8.11 9.64
CA SER A 58 3.09 7.22 10.70
C SER A 58 3.40 5.81 10.16
N LEU A 59 2.58 5.31 9.24
CA LEU A 59 2.82 4.04 8.55
C LEU A 59 4.16 4.10 7.79
N THR A 60 4.40 5.17 7.06
CA THR A 60 5.68 5.36 6.35
C THR A 60 6.85 5.54 7.31
N ALA A 61 6.66 6.24 8.42
CA ALA A 61 7.67 6.35 9.47
C ALA A 61 7.99 4.97 10.08
N GLY A 62 6.97 4.16 10.37
CA GLY A 62 7.13 2.78 10.84
C GLY A 62 7.89 1.90 9.84
N MET A 63 7.57 2.02 8.54
CA MET A 63 8.31 1.33 7.48
C MET A 63 9.79 1.69 7.49
N ASN A 64 10.13 2.97 7.68
CA ASN A 64 11.52 3.44 7.70
C ASN A 64 12.23 3.14 9.02
N LEU A 65 11.51 3.03 10.14
CA LEU A 65 12.06 2.65 11.42
C LEU A 65 12.44 1.17 11.47
N ALA A 66 11.67 0.28 10.83
CA ALA A 66 11.84 -1.17 10.90
C ALA A 66 13.27 -1.64 10.55
N PRO A 67 13.93 -1.18 9.46
CA PRO A 67 15.28 -1.63 9.11
C PRO A 67 16.34 -1.30 10.19
N PHE A 68 16.18 -0.22 10.95
CA PHE A 68 17.09 0.11 12.06
C PHE A 68 16.94 -0.82 13.24
N LEU A 69 15.75 -1.42 13.40
CA LEU A 69 15.46 -2.35 14.48
C LEU A 69 15.87 -3.80 14.15
N PHE A 70 16.13 -4.13 12.86
CA PHE A 70 16.51 -5.49 12.42
C PHE A 70 17.77 -6.02 13.11
N ARG A 71 18.69 -5.13 13.51
CA ARG A 71 19.91 -5.49 14.24
C ARG A 71 19.69 -5.82 15.69
N ARG A 72 18.63 -5.30 16.29
CA ARG A 72 18.41 -5.32 17.75
C ARG A 72 17.32 -6.29 18.17
N LEU A 73 16.35 -6.53 17.30
CA LEU A 73 15.14 -7.28 17.63
C LEU A 73 14.90 -8.40 16.62
N SER A 74 14.41 -9.53 17.12
CA SER A 74 13.99 -10.63 16.25
C SER A 74 12.72 -10.27 15.45
N PRO A 75 12.49 -10.89 14.27
CA PRO A 75 11.25 -10.70 13.53
C PRO A 75 10.00 -11.00 14.35
N PHE A 76 10.06 -12.02 15.21
CA PHE A 76 8.99 -12.33 16.14
C PHE A 76 8.68 -11.16 17.06
N THR A 77 9.71 -10.61 17.71
CA THR A 77 9.56 -9.48 18.65
C THR A 77 9.03 -8.23 17.93
N LEU A 78 9.56 -7.93 16.73
CA LEU A 78 9.14 -6.76 15.96
C LEU A 78 7.66 -6.85 15.57
N ILE A 79 7.20 -8.00 15.06
CA ILE A 79 5.79 -8.19 14.69
C ILE A 79 4.88 -8.18 15.91
N ALA A 80 5.27 -8.85 17.01
CA ALA A 80 4.48 -8.85 18.23
C ALA A 80 4.33 -7.44 18.81
N MET A 81 5.42 -6.67 18.87
CA MET A 81 5.39 -5.27 19.31
C MET A 81 4.55 -4.40 18.37
N ALA A 82 4.75 -4.50 17.06
CA ALA A 82 3.98 -3.75 16.06
C ALA A 82 2.48 -4.02 16.20
N GLY A 83 2.10 -5.29 16.36
CA GLY A 83 0.72 -5.69 16.61
C GLY A 83 0.16 -5.16 17.95
N ALA A 84 0.95 -5.22 19.01
CA ALA A 84 0.56 -4.69 20.32
C ALA A 84 0.34 -3.17 20.27
N PHE A 85 1.28 -2.41 19.68
CA PHE A 85 1.12 -0.96 19.48
C PHE A 85 -0.14 -0.63 18.67
N SER A 86 -0.36 -1.33 17.57
CA SER A 86 -1.53 -1.11 16.72
C SER A 86 -2.83 -1.48 17.43
N ALA A 87 -2.86 -2.58 18.18
CA ALA A 87 -4.03 -2.99 18.94
C ALA A 87 -4.36 -2.00 20.06
N VAL A 88 -3.35 -1.52 20.79
CA VAL A 88 -3.51 -0.45 21.80
C VAL A 88 -4.03 0.82 21.14
N GLY A 89 -3.49 1.19 19.98
CA GLY A 89 -3.96 2.35 19.21
C GLY A 89 -5.43 2.23 18.81
N LEU A 90 -5.85 1.09 18.29
CA LEU A 90 -7.24 0.84 17.93
C LEU A 90 -8.17 0.76 19.16
N ALA A 91 -7.70 0.19 20.27
CA ALA A 91 -8.44 0.17 21.53
C ALA A 91 -8.63 1.59 22.11
N LEU A 92 -7.61 2.44 22.01
CA LEU A 92 -7.70 3.87 22.34
C LEU A 92 -8.71 4.58 21.43
N THR A 93 -8.63 4.34 20.13
CA THR A 93 -9.60 4.86 19.14
C THR A 93 -11.03 4.43 19.47
N ALA A 94 -11.24 3.17 19.87
CA ALA A 94 -12.57 2.65 20.27
C ALA A 94 -13.14 3.36 21.50
N ARG A 95 -12.30 3.92 22.36
CA ARG A 95 -12.68 4.65 23.58
C ARG A 95 -12.57 6.16 23.45
N ALA A 96 -12.19 6.64 22.27
CA ALA A 96 -11.96 8.06 22.05
C ALA A 96 -13.16 8.92 22.45
N SER A 97 -12.86 10.06 23.07
CA SER A 97 -13.78 11.12 23.45
C SER A 97 -13.56 12.40 22.66
N GLY A 98 -12.47 12.47 21.89
CA GLY A 98 -12.15 13.63 21.06
C GLY A 98 -11.07 13.34 20.01
N LEU A 99 -10.63 14.41 19.36
CA LEU A 99 -9.67 14.38 18.25
C LEU A 99 -8.31 13.83 18.68
N PHE A 100 -7.83 14.20 19.87
CA PHE A 100 -6.49 13.84 20.34
C PHE A 100 -6.31 12.32 20.46
N GLU A 101 -7.28 11.62 21.06
CA GLU A 101 -7.23 10.16 21.19
C GLU A 101 -7.29 9.45 19.83
N LEU A 102 -8.01 10.01 18.86
CA LEU A 102 -8.04 9.49 17.49
C LEU A 102 -6.69 9.69 16.79
N MET A 103 -6.07 10.86 16.96
CA MET A 103 -4.76 11.15 16.38
C MET A 103 -3.69 10.20 16.95
N VAL A 104 -3.67 10.00 18.26
CA VAL A 104 -2.71 9.11 18.92
C VAL A 104 -3.03 7.64 18.60
N GLY A 105 -4.30 7.24 18.70
CA GLY A 105 -4.72 5.85 18.54
C GLY A 105 -4.62 5.38 17.09
N TYR A 106 -5.46 5.92 16.22
CA TYR A 106 -5.51 5.53 14.82
C TYR A 106 -4.37 6.15 14.01
N GLY A 107 -4.16 7.45 14.17
CA GLY A 107 -3.16 8.18 13.40
C GLY A 107 -1.74 7.71 13.67
N LEU A 108 -1.33 7.68 14.93
CA LEU A 108 0.07 7.39 15.28
C LEU A 108 0.32 5.90 15.54
N LEU A 109 -0.33 5.31 16.53
CA LEU A 109 0.02 3.96 17.00
C LEU A 109 -0.36 2.87 15.98
N PHE A 110 -1.58 2.91 15.43
CA PHE A 110 -2.01 1.95 14.42
C PHE A 110 -1.20 2.09 13.13
N GLY A 111 -0.96 3.34 12.66
CA GLY A 111 -0.14 3.59 11.48
C GLY A 111 1.29 3.09 11.66
N LEU A 112 1.98 3.51 12.73
CA LEU A 112 3.38 3.16 12.99
C LEU A 112 3.58 1.64 13.07
N GLY A 113 2.74 0.95 13.84
CA GLY A 113 2.81 -0.51 13.95
C GLY A 113 2.57 -1.20 12.61
N GLY A 114 1.57 -0.72 11.82
CA GLY A 114 1.31 -1.23 10.48
C GLY A 114 2.51 -1.11 9.55
N GLY A 115 3.22 0.02 9.60
CA GLY A 115 4.43 0.23 8.80
C GLY A 115 5.58 -0.70 9.17
N VAL A 116 5.85 -0.87 10.46
CA VAL A 116 6.86 -1.83 10.94
C VAL A 116 6.50 -3.24 10.48
N ALA A 117 5.27 -3.67 10.74
CA ALA A 117 4.78 -5.00 10.37
C ALA A 117 4.93 -5.27 8.87
N PHE A 118 4.53 -4.32 8.02
CA PHE A 118 4.60 -4.43 6.56
C PHE A 118 6.02 -4.72 6.06
N ILE A 119 7.01 -3.93 6.49
CA ILE A 119 8.40 -4.09 6.04
C ILE A 119 9.01 -5.38 6.59
N VAL A 120 8.72 -5.76 7.83
CA VAL A 120 9.25 -6.99 8.44
C VAL A 120 8.79 -8.22 7.65
N VAL A 121 7.48 -8.35 7.37
CA VAL A 121 6.99 -9.52 6.61
C VAL A 121 7.46 -9.50 5.16
N GLN A 122 7.53 -8.33 4.54
CA GLN A 122 8.01 -8.21 3.17
C GLN A 122 9.49 -8.60 3.04
N GLN A 123 10.34 -8.16 3.99
CA GLN A 123 11.74 -8.59 4.07
C GLN A 123 11.84 -10.09 4.30
N GLY A 124 11.04 -10.66 5.21
CA GLY A 124 11.01 -12.11 5.49
C GLY A 124 10.64 -12.94 4.27
N VAL A 125 9.65 -12.50 3.51
CA VAL A 125 9.25 -13.14 2.23
C VAL A 125 10.41 -13.10 1.23
N ASN A 126 11.07 -11.96 1.05
CA ASN A 126 12.19 -11.83 0.10
C ASN A 126 13.44 -12.62 0.49
N GLN A 127 13.61 -12.97 1.76
CA GLN A 127 14.71 -13.84 2.20
C GLN A 127 14.47 -15.31 1.88
N THR A 128 13.22 -15.76 1.82
CA THR A 128 12.83 -17.15 1.67
C THR A 128 12.42 -17.53 0.25
N VAL A 129 11.79 -16.60 -0.48
CA VAL A 129 11.31 -16.84 -1.84
C VAL A 129 12.47 -16.72 -2.83
N GLN A 130 12.70 -17.79 -3.62
CA GLN A 130 13.79 -17.85 -4.60
C GLN A 130 13.29 -17.71 -6.04
N THR A 131 12.04 -18.09 -6.31
CA THR A 131 11.45 -18.06 -7.66
C THR A 131 10.16 -17.23 -7.64
N LYS A 132 9.83 -16.59 -8.78
CA LYS A 132 8.62 -15.77 -8.92
C LYS A 132 8.52 -14.65 -7.86
N THR A 133 9.67 -14.08 -7.53
CA THR A 133 9.77 -13.07 -6.45
C THR A 133 8.90 -11.85 -6.72
N GLY A 134 8.75 -11.44 -7.97
CA GLY A 134 7.86 -10.36 -8.38
C GLY A 134 6.39 -10.69 -8.09
N LEU A 135 5.92 -11.86 -8.54
CA LEU A 135 4.54 -12.32 -8.29
C LEU A 135 4.22 -12.36 -6.79
N VAL A 136 5.11 -12.94 -5.98
CA VAL A 136 4.90 -13.05 -4.54
C VAL A 136 4.90 -11.68 -3.87
N ASN A 137 5.81 -10.80 -4.25
CA ASN A 137 5.81 -9.42 -3.75
C ASN A 137 4.54 -8.66 -4.15
N GLY A 138 4.10 -8.81 -5.40
CA GLY A 138 2.85 -8.23 -5.88
C GLY A 138 1.64 -8.73 -5.07
N TYR A 139 1.61 -10.02 -4.75
CA TYR A 139 0.61 -10.60 -3.86
C TYR A 139 0.64 -9.96 -2.47
N VAL A 140 1.82 -9.93 -1.82
CA VAL A 140 1.99 -9.36 -0.46
C VAL A 140 1.51 -7.91 -0.38
N ILE A 141 1.83 -7.09 -1.39
CA ILE A 141 1.39 -5.69 -1.45
C ILE A 141 -0.10 -5.60 -1.81
N GLY A 142 -0.60 -6.52 -2.62
CA GLY A 142 -2.02 -6.62 -3.01
C GLY A 142 -2.96 -6.92 -1.84
N LEU A 143 -2.44 -7.52 -0.75
CA LEU A 143 -3.23 -7.83 0.45
C LEU A 143 -3.77 -6.57 1.15
N TYR A 144 -3.11 -5.41 1.04
CA TYR A 144 -3.60 -4.17 1.66
C TYR A 144 -4.93 -3.69 1.04
N PRO A 145 -5.03 -3.42 -0.28
CA PRO A 145 -6.32 -3.07 -0.87
C PRO A 145 -7.34 -4.22 -0.80
N LEU A 146 -6.90 -5.48 -0.82
CA LEU A 146 -7.78 -6.63 -0.62
C LEU A 146 -8.37 -6.63 0.80
N GLY A 147 -7.57 -6.31 1.82
CA GLY A 147 -8.03 -6.15 3.19
C GLY A 147 -9.09 -5.05 3.33
N ALA A 148 -8.92 -3.93 2.64
CA ALA A 148 -9.94 -2.87 2.60
C ALA A 148 -11.21 -3.30 1.86
N MET A 149 -11.08 -3.99 0.74
CA MET A 149 -12.21 -4.49 -0.04
C MET A 149 -13.10 -5.45 0.77
N ILE A 150 -12.48 -6.31 1.59
CA ILE A 150 -13.18 -7.23 2.50
C ILE A 150 -13.65 -6.49 3.75
N GLY A 151 -12.80 -5.65 4.33
CA GLY A 151 -13.05 -4.96 5.59
C GLY A 151 -14.16 -3.92 5.50
N ALA A 152 -14.27 -3.18 4.40
CA ALA A 152 -15.25 -2.12 4.28
C ALA A 152 -16.71 -2.60 4.46
N PRO A 153 -17.20 -3.63 3.73
CA PRO A 153 -18.54 -4.14 3.94
C PRO A 153 -18.72 -4.82 5.31
N LEU A 154 -17.67 -5.50 5.81
CA LEU A 154 -17.71 -6.14 7.12
C LEU A 154 -17.86 -5.09 8.24
N PHE A 155 -17.11 -3.99 8.18
CA PHE A 155 -17.23 -2.90 9.15
C PHE A 155 -18.56 -2.18 9.04
N GLY A 156 -19.05 -1.93 7.81
CA GLY A 156 -20.37 -1.35 7.60
C GLY A 156 -21.46 -2.16 8.29
N TRP A 157 -21.45 -3.48 8.09
CA TRP A 157 -22.36 -4.39 8.77
C TRP A 157 -22.16 -4.39 10.30
N ALA A 158 -20.92 -4.51 10.78
CA ALA A 158 -20.63 -4.57 12.20
C ALA A 158 -20.99 -3.28 12.95
N ILE A 159 -20.80 -2.12 12.33
CA ILE A 159 -21.21 -0.83 12.91
C ILE A 159 -22.72 -0.76 13.08
N VAL A 160 -23.50 -1.25 12.11
CA VAL A 160 -24.96 -1.29 12.20
C VAL A 160 -25.42 -2.31 13.27
N ALA A 161 -24.78 -3.48 13.34
CA ALA A 161 -25.18 -4.56 14.24
C ALA A 161 -24.74 -4.34 15.69
N TYR A 162 -23.54 -3.80 15.92
CA TYR A 162 -22.92 -3.74 17.24
C TYR A 162 -22.49 -2.32 17.66
N GLY A 163 -22.50 -1.37 16.73
CA GLY A 163 -22.01 -0.01 16.96
C GLY A 163 -20.53 0.17 16.66
N LEU A 164 -20.09 1.43 16.62
CA LEU A 164 -18.73 1.82 16.22
C LEU A 164 -17.66 1.31 17.19
N ARG A 165 -17.84 1.53 18.49
CA ARG A 165 -16.84 1.18 19.52
C ARG A 165 -16.54 -0.33 19.59
N PRO A 166 -17.55 -1.24 19.63
CA PRO A 166 -17.30 -2.67 19.55
C PRO A 166 -16.64 -3.11 18.24
N THR A 167 -16.98 -2.49 17.11
CA THR A 167 -16.36 -2.78 15.82
C THR A 167 -14.86 -2.47 15.84
N LEU A 168 -14.46 -1.30 16.36
CA LEU A 168 -13.06 -0.91 16.51
C LEU A 168 -12.30 -1.80 17.51
N ALA A 169 -12.95 -2.18 18.63
CA ALA A 169 -12.37 -3.11 19.59
C ALA A 169 -12.18 -4.52 18.97
N GLY A 170 -13.13 -4.98 18.17
CA GLY A 170 -13.01 -6.20 17.37
C GLY A 170 -11.86 -6.15 16.37
N LEU A 171 -11.68 -5.03 15.68
CA LEU A 171 -10.52 -4.82 14.80
C LEU A 171 -9.20 -4.83 15.59
N ALA A 172 -9.15 -4.22 16.78
CA ALA A 172 -7.98 -4.27 17.66
C ALA A 172 -7.59 -5.71 18.03
N ALA A 173 -8.57 -6.52 18.43
CA ALA A 173 -8.37 -7.93 18.77
C ALA A 173 -7.91 -8.73 17.53
N THR A 174 -8.51 -8.48 16.36
CA THR A 174 -8.12 -9.12 15.09
C THR A 174 -6.69 -8.77 14.71
N VAL A 175 -6.29 -7.51 14.79
CA VAL A 175 -4.92 -7.06 14.49
C VAL A 175 -3.92 -7.71 15.46
N LEU A 176 -4.24 -7.78 16.75
CA LEU A 176 -3.37 -8.42 17.75
C LEU A 176 -3.21 -9.92 17.47
N GLY A 177 -4.33 -10.63 17.27
CA GLY A 177 -4.33 -12.07 16.98
C GLY A 177 -3.58 -12.40 15.68
N ALA A 178 -3.83 -11.65 14.62
CA ALA A 178 -3.15 -11.80 13.35
C ALA A 178 -1.64 -11.52 13.45
N SER A 179 -1.26 -10.52 14.25
CA SER A 179 0.16 -10.20 14.50
C SER A 179 0.87 -11.31 15.27
N LEU A 180 0.23 -11.87 16.29
CA LEU A 180 0.80 -12.99 17.06
C LEU A 180 0.93 -14.25 16.19
N LEU A 181 -0.08 -14.55 15.36
CA LEU A 181 -0.01 -15.63 14.37
C LEU A 181 1.11 -15.41 13.37
N SER A 182 1.22 -14.20 12.80
CA SER A 182 2.29 -13.84 11.88
C SER A 182 3.67 -13.97 12.52
N ALA A 183 3.84 -13.49 13.76
CA ALA A 183 5.07 -13.62 14.53
C ALA A 183 5.47 -15.09 14.73
N ALA A 184 4.50 -15.94 15.11
CA ALA A 184 4.72 -17.38 15.26
C ALA A 184 5.14 -18.06 13.96
N LEU A 185 4.49 -17.70 12.83
CA LEU A 185 4.81 -18.21 11.50
C LEU A 185 6.22 -17.79 11.05
N LEU A 186 6.63 -16.53 11.28
CA LEU A 186 8.00 -16.09 10.98
C LEU A 186 9.05 -16.81 11.83
N ARG A 187 8.74 -17.08 13.10
CA ARG A 187 9.60 -17.87 13.96
C ARG A 187 9.71 -19.33 13.49
N LEU A 188 8.59 -19.93 13.08
CA LEU A 188 8.55 -21.27 12.50
C LEU A 188 9.38 -21.35 11.20
N ALA A 189 9.32 -20.31 10.36
CA ALA A 189 10.11 -20.20 9.15
C ALA A 189 11.61 -19.94 9.40
N ASP A 190 12.05 -19.80 10.66
CA ASP A 190 13.43 -19.42 11.05
C ASP A 190 13.93 -18.19 10.28
N ILE A 191 13.07 -17.16 10.18
CA ILE A 191 13.43 -15.91 9.54
C ILE A 191 14.34 -15.13 10.48
N ARG A 192 15.51 -14.76 9.98
CA ARG A 192 16.48 -13.91 10.69
C ARG A 192 16.71 -12.66 9.89
N MET A 193 16.46 -11.49 10.47
CA MET A 193 16.78 -10.21 9.88
C MET A 193 18.29 -10.01 10.02
N GLN A 194 19.04 -10.53 9.03
CA GLN A 194 20.47 -10.24 8.95
C GLN A 194 20.67 -8.92 8.21
N ASP A 195 21.32 -7.98 8.87
CA ASP A 195 22.06 -6.95 8.16
C ASP A 195 23.18 -7.60 7.36
N SER A 196 23.56 -6.90 6.29
CA SER A 196 24.74 -7.23 5.50
C SER A 196 25.88 -7.67 6.43
N THR A 197 26.33 -8.90 6.28
CA THR A 197 27.48 -9.41 7.03
C THR A 197 28.61 -8.39 6.92
N PRO A 198 29.23 -7.91 8.04
CA PRO A 198 30.40 -7.06 7.93
C PRO A 198 31.46 -7.82 7.15
N GLY A 199 31.85 -7.32 5.98
CA GLY A 199 32.87 -7.97 5.12
C GLY A 199 32.38 -8.47 3.78
N VAL A 200 31.11 -8.68 3.53
CA VAL A 200 30.59 -8.71 2.17
C VAL A 200 30.42 -7.28 1.73
N ALA A 201 31.34 -6.78 0.91
CA ALA A 201 31.20 -5.49 0.24
C ALA A 201 29.83 -5.51 -0.48
N VAL A 202 28.79 -5.00 0.15
CA VAL A 202 27.59 -4.55 -0.53
C VAL A 202 28.15 -3.56 -1.52
N ASP A 203 27.93 -3.79 -2.81
CA ASP A 203 28.28 -2.82 -3.86
C ASP A 203 27.59 -1.50 -3.44
N ASP A 204 28.31 -0.74 -2.60
CA ASP A 204 27.87 0.51 -1.95
C ASP A 204 27.86 1.66 -2.95
N ASN A 205 27.99 1.34 -4.24
CA ASN A 205 27.77 2.34 -5.26
C ASN A 205 26.28 2.70 -5.19
N PRO A 206 25.94 3.84 -4.58
CA PRO A 206 24.55 4.22 -4.41
C PRO A 206 23.95 4.37 -5.80
N ARG A 207 23.06 3.44 -6.17
CA ARG A 207 22.35 3.45 -7.46
C ARG A 207 21.30 4.57 -7.46
N TRP A 208 21.75 5.78 -7.07
CA TRP A 208 20.88 6.94 -6.89
C TRP A 208 20.06 7.25 -8.14
N ALA A 209 20.65 7.08 -9.32
CA ALA A 209 19.91 7.31 -10.57
C ALA A 209 18.77 6.29 -10.76
N ILE A 210 19.00 5.01 -10.43
CA ILE A 210 17.95 3.97 -10.48
C ILE A 210 16.91 4.23 -9.39
N PHE A 211 17.36 4.55 -8.18
CA PHE A 211 16.47 4.87 -7.05
C PHE A 211 15.60 6.07 -7.38
N ALA A 212 16.19 7.18 -7.83
CA ALA A 212 15.45 8.41 -8.14
C ALA A 212 14.42 8.19 -9.25
N ARG A 213 14.79 7.45 -10.32
CA ARG A 213 13.84 7.10 -11.39
C ARG A 213 12.71 6.23 -10.88
N LEU A 214 13.02 5.17 -10.10
CA LEU A 214 12.01 4.27 -9.55
C LEU A 214 11.10 4.99 -8.55
N PHE A 215 11.66 5.89 -7.73
CA PHE A 215 10.93 6.77 -6.82
C PHE A 215 9.95 7.67 -7.57
N SER A 216 10.42 8.34 -8.64
CA SER A 216 9.57 9.23 -9.44
C SER A 216 8.47 8.47 -10.18
N VAL A 217 8.80 7.33 -10.80
CA VAL A 217 7.81 6.44 -11.45
C VAL A 217 6.75 6.00 -10.46
N PHE A 218 7.17 5.57 -9.26
CA PHE A 218 6.24 5.14 -8.22
C PHE A 218 5.39 6.30 -7.69
N PHE A 219 6.01 7.46 -7.43
CA PHE A 219 5.30 8.67 -6.99
C PHE A 219 4.20 9.10 -7.97
N LEU A 220 4.54 9.22 -9.26
CA LEU A 220 3.60 9.69 -10.28
C LEU A 220 2.42 8.74 -10.45
N ALA A 221 2.67 7.43 -10.47
CA ALA A 221 1.61 6.44 -10.52
C ALA A 221 0.76 6.43 -9.24
N ALA A 222 1.39 6.52 -8.07
CA ALA A 222 0.70 6.54 -6.79
C ALA A 222 -0.16 7.80 -6.63
N ALA A 223 0.30 8.97 -7.06
CA ALA A 223 -0.47 10.21 -7.01
C ALA A 223 -1.78 10.07 -7.81
N ALA A 224 -1.72 9.55 -9.04
CA ALA A 224 -2.91 9.31 -9.85
C ALA A 224 -3.83 8.24 -9.23
N GLY A 225 -3.26 7.09 -8.84
CA GLY A 225 -4.04 5.96 -8.32
C GLY A 225 -4.67 6.22 -6.95
N LEU A 226 -3.97 6.91 -6.04
CA LEU A 226 -4.53 7.28 -4.73
C LEU A 226 -5.61 8.34 -4.85
N THR A 227 -5.52 9.24 -5.84
CA THR A 227 -6.63 10.16 -6.16
C THR A 227 -7.86 9.37 -6.60
N VAL A 228 -7.70 8.36 -7.46
CA VAL A 228 -8.81 7.47 -7.82
C VAL A 228 -9.36 6.75 -6.59
N MET A 229 -8.52 6.16 -5.75
CA MET A 229 -8.99 5.44 -4.55
C MET A 229 -9.77 6.34 -3.58
N SER A 230 -9.37 7.60 -3.44
CA SER A 230 -10.01 8.53 -2.51
C SER A 230 -11.22 9.26 -3.10
N GLN A 231 -11.25 9.48 -4.42
CA GLN A 231 -12.22 10.35 -5.08
C GLN A 231 -13.15 9.62 -6.09
N ALA A 232 -12.99 8.30 -6.27
CA ALA A 232 -13.73 7.57 -7.31
C ALA A 232 -15.25 7.77 -7.22
N ALA A 233 -15.83 7.68 -6.01
CA ALA A 233 -17.26 7.92 -5.82
C ALA A 233 -17.67 9.34 -6.19
N GLY A 234 -16.88 10.34 -5.73
CA GLY A 234 -17.11 11.76 -6.07
C GLY A 234 -16.99 12.04 -7.56
N ILE A 235 -16.02 11.43 -8.23
CA ILE A 235 -15.83 11.58 -9.69
C ILE A 235 -17.03 11.00 -10.44
N VAL A 236 -17.46 9.78 -10.12
CA VAL A 236 -18.63 9.14 -10.76
C VAL A 236 -19.89 9.97 -10.54
N GLN A 237 -20.09 10.51 -9.33
CA GLN A 237 -21.23 11.39 -9.02
C GLN A 237 -21.15 12.74 -9.76
N ALA A 238 -19.97 13.35 -9.84
CA ALA A 238 -19.76 14.61 -10.56
C ALA A 238 -20.08 14.47 -12.06
N TYR A 239 -19.92 13.28 -12.63
CA TYR A 239 -20.33 12.95 -14.01
C TYR A 239 -21.79 12.47 -14.13
N GLY A 240 -22.62 12.64 -13.09
CA GLY A 240 -24.06 12.31 -13.11
C GLY A 240 -24.41 10.90 -12.66
N GLY A 241 -23.46 10.17 -12.06
CA GLY A 241 -23.72 8.82 -11.53
C GLY A 241 -24.51 8.82 -10.24
N GLN A 242 -25.43 7.87 -10.10
CA GLN A 242 -26.16 7.67 -8.85
C GLN A 242 -25.26 7.15 -7.74
N THR A 243 -25.61 7.41 -6.48
CA THR A 243 -24.81 7.04 -5.30
C THR A 243 -24.49 5.53 -5.25
N MET A 244 -25.46 4.67 -5.55
CA MET A 244 -25.25 3.21 -5.57
C MET A 244 -24.23 2.79 -6.63
N LEU A 245 -24.28 3.39 -7.82
CA LEU A 245 -23.31 3.16 -8.89
C LEU A 245 -21.91 3.60 -8.45
N ALA A 246 -21.79 4.75 -7.82
CA ALA A 246 -20.52 5.32 -7.35
C ALA A 246 -19.86 4.44 -6.25
N LEU A 247 -20.66 3.94 -5.31
CA LEU A 247 -20.17 3.03 -4.26
C LEU A 247 -19.73 1.67 -4.83
N GLY A 248 -20.54 1.09 -5.73
CA GLY A 248 -20.20 -0.15 -6.43
C GLY A 248 -18.92 0.00 -7.26
N ALA A 249 -18.77 1.12 -7.97
CA ALA A 249 -17.57 1.45 -8.73
C ALA A 249 -16.32 1.50 -7.85
N THR A 250 -16.39 2.15 -6.68
CA THR A 250 -15.25 2.24 -5.75
C THR A 250 -14.77 0.87 -5.29
N THR A 251 -15.69 -0.03 -4.94
CA THR A 251 -15.37 -1.40 -4.55
C THR A 251 -14.71 -2.17 -5.69
N PHE A 252 -15.27 -2.09 -6.90
CA PHE A 252 -14.73 -2.73 -8.10
C PHE A 252 -13.33 -2.22 -8.44
N ILE A 253 -13.13 -0.89 -8.44
CA ILE A 253 -11.83 -0.25 -8.72
C ILE A 253 -10.78 -0.70 -7.70
N THR A 254 -11.13 -0.76 -6.41
CA THR A 254 -10.21 -1.21 -5.36
C THR A 254 -9.78 -2.67 -5.56
N GLY A 255 -10.71 -3.54 -5.92
CA GLY A 255 -10.42 -4.94 -6.28
C GLY A 255 -9.52 -5.05 -7.52
N ALA A 256 -9.78 -4.24 -8.54
CA ALA A 256 -8.96 -4.19 -9.74
C ALA A 256 -7.52 -3.71 -9.45
N ILE A 257 -7.35 -2.73 -8.56
CA ILE A 257 -6.02 -2.28 -8.09
C ILE A 257 -5.29 -3.42 -7.36
N ALA A 258 -5.98 -4.17 -6.51
CA ALA A 258 -5.40 -5.33 -5.82
C ALA A 258 -4.91 -6.38 -6.83
N ALA A 259 -5.75 -6.74 -7.81
CA ALA A 259 -5.40 -7.66 -8.87
C ALA A 259 -4.22 -7.14 -9.72
N ALA A 260 -4.21 -5.85 -10.04
CA ALA A 260 -3.13 -5.21 -10.81
C ALA A 260 -1.78 -5.23 -10.06
N ARG A 261 -1.76 -5.16 -8.72
CA ARG A 261 -0.52 -5.32 -7.93
C ARG A 261 0.07 -6.71 -8.12
N ILE A 262 -0.76 -7.74 -8.08
CA ILE A 262 -0.34 -9.13 -8.36
C ILE A 262 0.14 -9.25 -9.81
N GLY A 263 -0.64 -8.67 -10.75
CA GLY A 263 -0.31 -8.64 -12.17
C GLY A 263 1.02 -7.96 -12.48
N GLY A 264 1.30 -6.80 -11.88
CA GLY A 264 2.57 -6.07 -12.02
C GLY A 264 3.76 -6.87 -11.51
N GLY A 265 3.59 -7.54 -10.36
CA GLY A 265 4.58 -8.47 -9.85
C GLY A 265 4.83 -9.66 -10.78
N TRP A 266 3.77 -10.26 -11.33
CA TRP A 266 3.87 -11.33 -12.33
C TRP A 266 4.53 -10.88 -13.63
N MET A 267 4.23 -9.66 -14.08
CA MET A 267 4.80 -9.11 -15.30
C MET A 267 6.30 -8.86 -15.15
N VAL A 268 6.77 -8.36 -14.00
CA VAL A 268 8.20 -8.07 -13.78
C VAL A 268 9.06 -9.34 -13.67
N ASP A 269 8.47 -10.48 -13.35
CA ASP A 269 9.16 -11.78 -13.43
C ASP A 269 9.41 -12.23 -14.88
N ARG A 270 8.63 -11.70 -15.86
CA ARG A 270 8.67 -12.10 -17.28
C ARG A 270 9.21 -11.03 -18.20
N PHE A 271 8.95 -9.78 -17.90
CA PHE A 271 9.31 -8.63 -18.74
C PHE A 271 10.30 -7.74 -18.00
N ALA A 272 11.09 -6.98 -18.74
CA ALA A 272 12.01 -5.99 -18.17
C ALA A 272 11.23 -4.91 -17.42
N VAL A 273 11.77 -4.46 -16.27
CA VAL A 273 11.16 -3.44 -15.40
C VAL A 273 10.71 -2.20 -16.19
N PRO A 274 11.56 -1.60 -17.07
CA PRO A 274 11.14 -0.42 -17.82
C PRO A 274 9.94 -0.66 -18.72
N ARG A 275 9.84 -1.84 -19.35
CA ARG A 275 8.69 -2.17 -20.24
C ARG A 275 7.39 -2.26 -19.47
N VAL A 276 7.42 -2.89 -18.29
CA VAL A 276 6.23 -3.00 -17.42
C VAL A 276 5.83 -1.63 -16.89
N ALA A 277 6.80 -0.81 -16.48
CA ALA A 277 6.54 0.52 -15.98
C ALA A 277 5.97 1.46 -17.06
N VAL A 278 6.53 1.43 -18.27
CA VAL A 278 5.99 2.18 -19.43
C VAL A 278 4.57 1.74 -19.74
N PHE A 279 4.32 0.41 -19.84
CA PHE A 279 2.98 -0.12 -20.07
C PHE A 279 1.98 0.38 -19.02
N ALA A 280 2.34 0.33 -17.75
CA ALA A 280 1.46 0.74 -16.66
C ALA A 280 1.08 2.22 -16.71
N HIS A 281 2.06 3.10 -17.00
CA HIS A 281 1.80 4.52 -17.19
C HIS A 281 0.98 4.81 -18.45
N LEU A 282 1.26 4.14 -19.57
CA LEU A 282 0.44 4.27 -20.80
C LEU A 282 -1.00 3.79 -20.58
N PHE A 283 -1.18 2.70 -19.84
CA PHE A 283 -2.50 2.18 -19.49
C PHE A 283 -3.29 3.17 -18.64
N SER A 284 -2.64 3.77 -17.63
CA SER A 284 -3.21 4.83 -16.81
C SER A 284 -3.54 6.09 -17.63
N LEU A 285 -2.63 6.48 -18.52
CA LEU A 285 -2.82 7.62 -19.42
C LEU A 285 -4.02 7.42 -20.37
N ALA A 286 -4.18 6.21 -20.92
CA ALA A 286 -5.33 5.88 -21.76
C ALA A 286 -6.65 6.03 -21.00
N GLY A 287 -6.70 5.62 -19.71
CA GLY A 287 -7.85 5.86 -18.83
C GLY A 287 -8.13 7.35 -18.62
N ALA A 288 -7.09 8.16 -18.37
CA ALA A 288 -7.24 9.60 -18.22
C ALA A 288 -7.73 10.29 -19.50
N ILE A 289 -7.21 9.90 -20.66
CA ILE A 289 -7.68 10.39 -21.98
C ILE A 289 -9.14 9.99 -22.20
N LEU A 290 -9.49 8.72 -21.94
CA LEU A 290 -10.85 8.21 -22.11
C LEU A 290 -11.86 9.06 -21.31
N LEU A 291 -11.55 9.35 -20.05
CA LEU A 291 -12.41 10.16 -19.19
C LEU A 291 -12.48 11.63 -19.64
N SER A 292 -11.39 12.17 -20.18
CA SER A 292 -11.33 13.56 -20.65
C SER A 292 -12.09 13.77 -21.95
N VAL A 293 -12.07 12.78 -22.86
CA VAL A 293 -12.71 12.88 -24.18
C VAL A 293 -14.20 12.56 -24.12
N TRP A 294 -14.60 11.56 -23.32
CA TRP A 294 -15.99 11.13 -23.18
C TRP A 294 -16.42 11.14 -21.72
N PRO A 295 -16.61 12.35 -21.12
CA PRO A 295 -17.02 12.45 -19.73
C PRO A 295 -18.44 11.88 -19.52
N GLY A 296 -18.58 10.95 -18.58
CA GLY A 296 -19.86 10.35 -18.24
C GLY A 296 -19.72 9.29 -17.15
N PRO A 297 -20.80 8.99 -16.39
CA PRO A 297 -20.70 8.11 -15.22
C PRO A 297 -20.30 6.66 -15.61
N TRP A 298 -20.78 6.16 -16.72
CA TRP A 298 -20.45 4.81 -17.22
C TRP A 298 -19.04 4.71 -17.80
N VAL A 299 -18.51 5.81 -18.37
CA VAL A 299 -17.15 5.90 -18.86
C VAL A 299 -16.17 6.13 -17.70
N ALA A 300 -16.60 6.85 -16.67
CA ALA A 300 -15.77 7.09 -15.48
C ALA A 300 -15.32 5.77 -14.81
N ILE A 301 -16.18 4.76 -14.75
CA ILE A 301 -15.85 3.48 -14.12
C ILE A 301 -14.65 2.79 -14.80
N PRO A 302 -14.69 2.41 -16.08
CA PRO A 302 -13.54 1.80 -16.74
C PRO A 302 -12.32 2.73 -16.80
N ALA A 303 -12.51 4.03 -17.01
CA ALA A 303 -11.43 5.00 -17.05
C ALA A 303 -10.67 5.09 -15.70
N LEU A 304 -11.38 5.24 -14.58
CA LEU A 304 -10.80 5.26 -13.24
C LEU A 304 -10.20 3.89 -12.88
N THR A 305 -10.81 2.80 -13.35
CA THR A 305 -10.23 1.45 -13.20
C THR A 305 -8.88 1.36 -13.89
N MET A 306 -8.75 1.86 -15.12
CA MET A 306 -7.48 1.88 -15.85
C MET A 306 -6.42 2.72 -15.12
N ILE A 307 -6.79 3.90 -14.63
CA ILE A 307 -5.87 4.76 -13.86
C ILE A 307 -5.42 4.05 -12.58
N GLY A 308 -6.36 3.48 -11.83
CA GLY A 308 -6.08 2.74 -10.60
C GLY A 308 -5.23 1.50 -10.84
N MET A 309 -5.52 0.72 -11.89
CA MET A 309 -4.73 -0.46 -12.27
C MET A 309 -3.32 -0.08 -12.69
N GLY A 310 -3.10 1.05 -13.39
CA GLY A 310 -1.78 1.57 -13.71
C GLY A 310 -0.92 1.73 -12.44
N TYR A 311 -1.48 2.36 -11.41
CA TYR A 311 -0.84 2.42 -10.09
C TYR A 311 -0.62 1.02 -9.48
N GLY A 312 -1.60 0.14 -9.59
CA GLY A 312 -1.48 -1.24 -9.10
C GLY A 312 -0.31 -1.96 -9.76
N PHE A 313 -0.19 -1.92 -11.09
CA PHE A 313 0.92 -2.51 -11.83
C PHE A 313 2.27 -1.92 -11.39
N ILE A 314 2.41 -0.59 -11.26
CA ILE A 314 3.65 0.04 -10.79
C ILE A 314 3.98 -0.39 -9.36
N SER A 315 3.00 -0.44 -8.47
CA SER A 315 3.21 -0.87 -7.08
C SER A 315 3.77 -2.29 -7.01
N GLY A 316 3.17 -3.24 -7.73
CA GLY A 316 3.65 -4.62 -7.83
C GLY A 316 5.03 -4.73 -8.49
N THR A 317 5.24 -3.97 -9.57
CA THR A 317 6.53 -3.90 -10.29
C THR A 317 7.63 -3.33 -9.42
N THR A 318 7.36 -2.31 -8.60
CA THR A 318 8.36 -1.65 -7.73
C THR A 318 9.01 -2.65 -6.78
N ALA A 319 8.23 -3.50 -6.12
CA ALA A 319 8.80 -4.52 -5.23
C ALA A 319 9.65 -5.55 -5.98
N GLY A 320 9.19 -6.01 -7.15
CA GLY A 320 9.97 -6.89 -8.02
C GLY A 320 11.26 -6.22 -8.54
N ALA A 321 11.20 -4.92 -8.87
CA ALA A 321 12.35 -4.14 -9.29
C ALA A 321 13.40 -3.99 -8.18
N ILE A 322 12.97 -3.76 -6.92
CA ILE A 322 13.88 -3.73 -5.78
C ILE A 322 14.62 -5.07 -5.65
N ALA A 323 13.91 -6.18 -5.76
CA ALA A 323 14.51 -7.51 -5.70
C ALA A 323 15.51 -7.79 -6.84
N GLN A 324 15.31 -7.17 -8.03
CA GLN A 324 16.22 -7.31 -9.17
C GLN A 324 17.43 -6.35 -9.12
N TYR A 325 17.21 -5.10 -8.66
CA TYR A 325 18.25 -4.07 -8.69
C TYR A 325 19.14 -4.07 -7.45
N TRP A 326 18.65 -4.52 -6.30
CA TRP A 326 19.41 -4.51 -5.04
C TRP A 326 19.57 -5.91 -4.47
N HIS A 327 20.49 -6.06 -3.53
CA HIS A 327 20.67 -7.32 -2.81
C HIS A 327 19.47 -7.57 -1.88
N LYS A 328 19.07 -8.85 -1.74
CA LYS A 328 17.91 -9.26 -0.92
C LYS A 328 17.97 -8.76 0.53
N ASN A 329 19.16 -8.64 1.12
CA ASN A 329 19.32 -8.13 2.49
C ASN A 329 19.04 -6.62 2.60
N SER A 330 19.18 -5.87 1.49
CA SER A 330 18.90 -4.43 1.43
C SER A 330 17.44 -4.13 1.07
N PHE A 331 16.64 -5.16 0.77
CA PHE A 331 15.27 -5.00 0.27
C PHE A 331 14.42 -4.12 1.19
N GLY A 332 14.35 -4.45 2.48
CA GLY A 332 13.53 -3.70 3.44
C GLY A 332 13.94 -2.23 3.57
N ARG A 333 15.25 -1.94 3.53
CA ARG A 333 15.78 -0.57 3.58
C ARG A 333 15.41 0.22 2.31
N VAL A 334 15.60 -0.35 1.14
CA VAL A 334 15.28 0.32 -0.13
C VAL A 334 13.77 0.49 -0.29
N ALA A 335 13.00 -0.55 0.04
CA ALA A 335 11.54 -0.51 -0.01
C ALA A 335 10.98 0.59 0.90
N SER A 336 11.43 0.66 2.16
CA SER A 336 10.95 1.67 3.10
C SER A 336 11.20 3.10 2.61
N GLN A 337 12.35 3.37 2.02
CA GLN A 337 12.68 4.67 1.43
C GLN A 337 11.82 4.98 0.18
N LEU A 338 11.54 3.98 -0.67
CA LEU A 338 10.66 4.15 -1.82
C LEU A 338 9.20 4.41 -1.40
N TYR A 339 8.74 3.86 -0.28
CA TYR A 339 7.40 4.15 0.24
C TYR A 339 7.23 5.61 0.73
N ILE A 340 8.30 6.39 0.89
CA ILE A 340 8.21 7.84 1.08
C ILE A 340 7.53 8.48 -0.15
N ALA A 341 7.81 7.99 -1.37
CA ALA A 341 7.11 8.44 -2.58
C ALA A 341 5.60 8.21 -2.49
N TRP A 342 5.18 7.06 -1.95
CA TRP A 342 3.77 6.74 -1.73
C TRP A 342 3.14 7.70 -0.71
N CYS A 343 3.82 7.99 0.40
CA CYS A 343 3.33 8.92 1.42
C CYS A 343 3.13 10.34 0.85
N ILE A 344 4.14 10.85 0.13
CA ILE A 344 4.03 12.16 -0.53
C ILE A 344 2.88 12.16 -1.55
N ALA A 345 2.73 11.08 -2.31
CA ALA A 345 1.64 10.92 -3.26
C ALA A 345 0.27 10.95 -2.57
N ALA A 346 0.13 10.30 -1.41
CA ALA A 346 -1.12 10.22 -0.67
C ALA A 346 -1.62 11.60 -0.17
N VAL A 347 -0.71 12.51 0.14
CA VAL A 347 -1.03 13.86 0.64
C VAL A 347 -0.91 14.96 -0.42
N SER A 348 -0.57 14.63 -1.66
CA SER A 348 -0.40 15.60 -2.75
C SER A 348 -1.61 15.69 -3.68
N LEU A 349 -1.66 14.90 -4.73
CA LEU A 349 -2.70 14.99 -5.76
C LEU A 349 -4.12 14.72 -5.25
N PRO A 350 -4.39 13.79 -4.30
CA PRO A 350 -5.72 13.64 -3.73
C PRO A 350 -6.24 14.89 -3.04
N VAL A 351 -5.37 15.59 -2.28
CA VAL A 351 -5.71 16.84 -1.59
C VAL A 351 -5.91 17.95 -2.62
N LEU A 352 -5.01 18.07 -3.59
CA LEU A 352 -5.13 19.03 -4.69
C LEU A 352 -6.41 18.80 -5.51
N ALA A 353 -6.78 17.56 -5.77
CA ALA A 353 -8.00 17.21 -6.50
C ALA A 353 -9.27 17.68 -5.75
N GLY A 354 -9.31 17.50 -4.43
CA GLY A 354 -10.38 18.02 -3.59
C GLY A 354 -10.45 19.55 -3.65
N TRP A 355 -9.34 20.24 -3.46
CA TRP A 355 -9.25 21.69 -3.54
C TRP A 355 -9.65 22.26 -4.92
N LEU A 356 -9.24 21.59 -6.00
CA LEU A 356 -9.65 21.94 -7.35
C LEU A 356 -11.16 21.77 -7.54
N TYR A 357 -11.70 20.67 -7.03
CA TYR A 357 -13.14 20.40 -7.10
C TYR A 357 -13.96 21.49 -6.40
N ASP A 358 -13.55 21.91 -5.21
CA ASP A 358 -14.24 22.97 -4.46
C ASP A 358 -14.30 24.29 -5.25
N ARG A 359 -13.28 24.57 -6.09
CA ARG A 359 -13.20 25.80 -6.91
C ARG A 359 -13.85 25.68 -8.28
N THR A 360 -13.76 24.52 -8.91
CA THR A 360 -14.18 24.34 -10.31
C THR A 360 -15.46 23.50 -10.46
N GLN A 361 -15.92 22.91 -9.37
CA GLN A 361 -17.04 21.95 -9.33
C GLN A 361 -16.85 20.78 -10.30
N GLY A 362 -15.58 20.43 -10.61
CA GLY A 362 -15.23 19.35 -11.52
C GLY A 362 -13.85 18.74 -11.26
N TYR A 363 -13.65 17.52 -11.75
CA TYR A 363 -12.39 16.79 -11.61
C TYR A 363 -11.50 16.87 -12.87
N GLY A 364 -11.92 17.55 -13.93
CA GLY A 364 -11.20 17.57 -15.22
C GLY A 364 -9.75 18.01 -15.09
N THR A 365 -9.48 19.08 -14.34
CA THR A 365 -8.10 19.57 -14.09
C THR A 365 -7.25 18.55 -13.33
N ALA A 366 -7.81 17.87 -12.33
CA ALA A 366 -7.09 16.83 -11.58
C ALA A 366 -6.76 15.62 -12.49
N VAL A 367 -7.68 15.24 -13.39
CA VAL A 367 -7.46 14.18 -14.38
C VAL A 367 -6.36 14.56 -15.37
N LEU A 368 -6.33 15.82 -15.83
CA LEU A 368 -5.25 16.32 -16.72
C LEU A 368 -3.89 16.35 -16.04
N ILE A 369 -3.82 16.74 -14.76
CA ILE A 369 -2.58 16.67 -13.96
C ILE A 369 -2.10 15.22 -13.83
N ALA A 370 -3.01 14.29 -13.55
CA ALA A 370 -2.70 12.86 -13.51
C ALA A 370 -2.21 12.34 -14.87
N ALA A 371 -2.82 12.78 -15.97
CA ALA A 371 -2.40 12.45 -17.34
C ALA A 371 -0.97 12.96 -17.62
N ALA A 372 -0.68 14.22 -17.32
CA ALA A 372 0.66 14.81 -17.45
C ALA A 372 1.70 14.05 -16.63
N GLY A 373 1.34 13.68 -15.36
CA GLY A 373 2.18 12.84 -14.52
C GLY A 373 2.47 11.48 -15.14
N ASN A 374 1.48 10.85 -15.79
CA ASN A 374 1.69 9.57 -16.47
C ASN A 374 2.60 9.71 -17.71
N VAL A 375 2.51 10.81 -18.47
CA VAL A 375 3.45 11.09 -19.58
C VAL A 375 4.88 11.20 -19.07
N LEU A 376 5.11 11.96 -17.99
CA LEU A 376 6.41 12.05 -17.34
C LEU A 376 6.88 10.69 -16.81
N GLY A 377 5.97 9.90 -16.26
CA GLY A 377 6.21 8.54 -15.79
C GLY A 377 6.72 7.63 -16.90
N VAL A 378 6.14 7.70 -18.11
CA VAL A 378 6.62 6.97 -19.31
C VAL A 378 8.06 7.36 -19.64
N ILE A 379 8.35 8.66 -19.71
CA ILE A 379 9.67 9.18 -20.07
C ILE A 379 10.74 8.71 -19.06
N ILE A 380 10.44 8.82 -17.76
CA ILE A 380 11.37 8.42 -16.69
C ILE A 380 11.55 6.90 -16.66
N ALA A 381 10.45 6.13 -16.83
CA ALA A 381 10.47 4.68 -16.83
C ALA A 381 11.32 4.11 -17.97
N TRP A 382 11.31 4.74 -19.14
CA TRP A 382 12.14 4.34 -20.27
C TRP A 382 13.63 4.36 -19.95
N GLY A 383 14.06 5.25 -19.07
CA GLY A 383 15.46 5.35 -18.61
C GLY A 383 15.86 4.35 -17.52
N LEU A 384 14.97 3.45 -17.05
CA LEU A 384 15.33 2.40 -16.11
C LEU A 384 16.13 1.29 -16.82
N PRO A 385 17.11 0.66 -16.16
CA PRO A 385 17.89 -0.44 -16.74
C PRO A 385 17.06 -1.73 -16.81
N ASP A 386 17.36 -2.61 -17.77
CA ASP A 386 16.62 -3.86 -18.00
C ASP A 386 16.64 -4.87 -16.83
N GLY A 387 17.55 -4.76 -15.88
CA GLY A 387 17.62 -5.58 -14.66
C GLY A 387 18.04 -7.03 -14.86
N ARG A 388 17.79 -7.63 -16.03
CA ARG A 388 17.97 -9.07 -16.32
C ARG A 388 19.42 -9.54 -16.50
N GLY A 389 20.33 -8.66 -16.90
CA GLY A 389 21.73 -9.00 -17.16
C GLY A 389 22.57 -9.34 -15.93
N ARG A 390 22.06 -9.09 -14.72
CA ARG A 390 22.78 -9.33 -13.46
C ARG A 390 22.32 -10.56 -12.68
N ALA A 391 21.18 -11.12 -12.97
CA ALA A 391 20.74 -12.37 -12.36
C ALA A 391 21.57 -13.57 -12.92
N ALA A 392 21.95 -13.49 -14.19
CA ALA A 392 22.75 -14.52 -14.85
C ALA A 392 24.24 -14.56 -14.44
N SER A 393 24.79 -13.47 -13.88
CA SER A 393 26.17 -13.43 -13.40
C SER A 393 26.33 -13.76 -11.91
N ARG A 394 25.23 -14.12 -11.22
CA ARG A 394 25.19 -14.43 -9.79
C ARG A 394 24.70 -15.86 -9.48
N ALA A 395 24.35 -16.65 -10.50
CA ALA A 395 24.14 -18.09 -10.46
C ALA A 395 25.43 -18.83 -10.82
#